data_b36b79c5d4a7bef1aba81a575db24fbb
#
_entry.id   b36b79c5d4a7bef1aba81a575db24fbb
#
_cell.length_a   1.000
_cell.length_b   1.000
_cell.length_c   1.000
_cell.angle_alpha   90.00
_cell.angle_beta   90.00
_cell.angle_gamma   90.00
#
_symmetry.space_group_name_H-M   'P 1'
#
loop_
_entity.id
_entity.type
_entity.pdbx_description
1 polymer ?
#
loop_
_entity_poly.entity_id
_entity_poly.type
_entity_poly.pdbx_seq_one_letter_code
_entity_poly.pdbx_strand_id
1 'polypeptide(L)'
;VKLKDFMWNGWLRLGIATKPAAAWNPVGGFSDAFGRMLWLAVGDPALLPAPHGGNWIPNRVSVNPKPVAVAVAIPKDAVRPEPGTGLLRPVGGGRIAQQQFRYSVRLSAFHHGIHTGVADIIYPYIFAFRWGIQGPGASGALDPSVARSTALVREWLAGFKVIRVEEQVMNYGADLKFSYRTPVVDVYLNHRLSDPWERSRTDQRPRSLNPNPRSNDPWEEASIAPPWSTLPWEVIVLMEEAVRRGIAAFSDGEARRRGVPWLDLVRDKETGKRLAVLAESLRLEAYRPDALKGLV
;
A
#
# COMPACT_ATOMS: atom_id res chain seq x y z
N VAL A 1 -2.07 25.16 -30.37
CA VAL A 1 -2.74 25.67 -29.18
C VAL A 1 -1.68 25.74 -28.10
N LYS A 2 -1.22 26.95 -27.76
CA LYS A 2 -0.38 27.13 -26.55
C LYS A 2 -1.30 26.94 -25.36
N LEU A 3 -1.22 25.80 -24.69
CA LEU A 3 -1.89 25.51 -23.43
C LEU A 3 -1.21 26.30 -22.29
N LYS A 4 -1.26 27.62 -22.39
CA LYS A 4 -0.58 28.53 -21.46
C LYS A 4 -1.17 28.46 -20.04
N ASP A 5 -2.39 27.97 -19.92
CA ASP A 5 -3.15 27.91 -18.68
C ASP A 5 -3.52 26.47 -18.29
N PHE A 6 -2.91 25.47 -18.92
CA PHE A 6 -3.12 24.09 -18.54
C PHE A 6 -2.30 23.76 -17.28
N MET A 7 -2.87 23.00 -16.37
CA MET A 7 -2.43 22.73 -14.99
C MET A 7 -1.06 22.04 -14.82
N TRP A 8 -0.17 22.13 -15.77
CA TRP A 8 1.19 21.68 -15.63
C TRP A 8 1.99 22.74 -14.85
N ASN A 9 2.47 22.35 -13.66
CA ASN A 9 3.20 23.23 -12.74
C ASN A 9 2.35 24.41 -12.19
N GLY A 10 1.02 24.28 -12.19
CA GLY A 10 0.12 25.26 -11.60
C GLY A 10 -0.16 24.99 -10.12
N TRP A 11 -0.87 25.94 -9.50
CA TRP A 11 -1.35 25.82 -8.13
C TRP A 11 -2.81 25.37 -8.15
N LEU A 12 -3.10 24.22 -7.53
CA LEU A 12 -4.46 23.81 -7.24
C LEU A 12 -4.89 24.39 -5.90
N ARG A 13 -5.89 25.29 -5.91
CA ARG A 13 -6.50 25.84 -4.70
C ARG A 13 -7.77 25.07 -4.39
N LEU A 14 -7.76 24.33 -3.29
CA LEU A 14 -8.91 23.57 -2.81
C LEU A 14 -9.55 24.30 -1.64
N GLY A 15 -10.84 24.66 -1.78
CA GLY A 15 -11.66 25.09 -0.66
C GLY A 15 -12.22 23.87 0.07
N ILE A 16 -11.93 23.74 1.35
CA ILE A 16 -12.48 22.69 2.22
C ILE A 16 -13.25 23.32 3.36
N ALA A 17 -14.36 22.68 3.76
CA ALA A 17 -15.26 23.23 4.75
C ALA A 17 -14.67 23.29 6.16
N THR A 18 -13.75 22.39 6.48
CA THR A 18 -13.12 22.30 7.79
C THR A 18 -11.63 22.04 7.66
N LYS A 19 -10.85 22.51 8.65
CA LYS A 19 -9.42 22.20 8.72
C LYS A 19 -9.21 20.69 8.90
N PRO A 20 -8.32 20.05 8.13
CA PRO A 20 -7.98 18.65 8.34
C PRO A 20 -7.47 18.41 9.76
N ALA A 21 -8.08 17.48 10.46
CA ALA A 21 -7.76 17.16 11.85
C ALA A 21 -6.73 16.05 11.98
N ALA A 22 -6.69 15.12 11.01
CA ALA A 22 -5.77 14.00 11.03
C ALA A 22 -4.32 14.42 10.73
N ALA A 23 -3.37 13.71 11.31
CA ALA A 23 -1.96 13.81 10.93
C ALA A 23 -1.74 13.28 9.51
N TRP A 24 -0.77 13.87 8.81
CA TRP A 24 -0.34 13.39 7.49
C TRP A 24 0.56 12.16 7.65
N ASN A 25 -0.10 11.04 7.89
CA ASN A 25 0.53 9.76 8.11
C ASN A 25 -0.10 8.68 7.21
N PRO A 26 0.37 8.53 5.98
CA PRO A 26 -0.19 7.55 5.05
C PRO A 26 0.06 6.08 5.47
N VAL A 27 0.99 5.83 6.39
CA VAL A 27 1.26 4.49 6.93
C VAL A 27 0.23 4.10 7.99
N GLY A 28 -0.10 5.03 8.91
CA GLY A 28 -1.14 4.85 9.92
C GLY A 28 -2.56 5.11 9.41
N GLY A 29 -2.68 5.64 8.19
CA GLY A 29 -3.94 6.01 7.57
C GLY A 29 -4.43 7.41 7.93
N PHE A 30 -5.42 7.88 7.18
CA PHE A 30 -6.09 9.16 7.39
C PHE A 30 -7.45 8.93 8.03
N SER A 31 -7.69 9.56 9.18
CA SER A 31 -8.96 9.43 9.90
C SER A 31 -10.04 10.38 9.38
N ASP A 32 -9.68 11.42 8.63
CA ASP A 32 -10.64 12.39 8.08
C ASP A 32 -10.81 12.26 6.56
N ALA A 33 -12.00 12.66 6.08
CA ALA A 33 -12.35 12.57 4.67
C ALA A 33 -11.49 13.46 3.77
N PHE A 34 -11.09 14.63 4.25
CA PHE A 34 -10.29 15.58 3.45
C PHE A 34 -8.85 15.09 3.31
N GLY A 35 -8.26 14.54 4.37
CA GLY A 35 -6.95 13.90 4.30
C GLY A 35 -6.93 12.75 3.30
N ARG A 36 -7.96 11.90 3.31
CA ARG A 36 -8.11 10.80 2.33
C ARG A 36 -8.26 11.33 0.90
N MET A 37 -9.09 12.35 0.69
CA MET A 37 -9.28 12.96 -0.63
C MET A 37 -7.97 13.52 -1.18
N LEU A 38 -7.21 14.26 -0.37
CA LEU A 38 -5.92 14.82 -0.77
C LEU A 38 -4.90 13.72 -1.05
N TRP A 39 -4.88 12.68 -0.21
CA TRP A 39 -4.00 11.54 -0.42
C TRP A 39 -4.30 10.81 -1.74
N LEU A 40 -5.56 10.60 -2.08
CA LEU A 40 -5.96 10.01 -3.35
C LEU A 40 -5.52 10.83 -4.56
N ALA A 41 -5.50 12.16 -4.41
CA ALA A 41 -5.06 13.04 -5.49
C ALA A 41 -3.54 13.01 -5.73
N VAL A 42 -2.73 12.74 -4.69
CA VAL A 42 -1.26 12.78 -4.78
C VAL A 42 -0.61 11.40 -4.65
N GLY A 43 -1.32 10.42 -4.10
CA GLY A 43 -0.77 9.12 -3.73
C GLY A 43 -0.63 8.13 -4.89
N ASP A 44 -1.15 8.43 -6.06
CA ASP A 44 -1.08 7.59 -7.26
C ASP A 44 -1.46 6.11 -7.00
N PRO A 45 -2.70 5.82 -6.59
CA PRO A 45 -3.11 4.49 -6.17
C PRO A 45 -3.11 3.48 -7.32
N ALA A 46 -3.06 2.19 -6.98
CA ALA A 46 -3.09 1.08 -7.94
C ALA A 46 -4.35 1.09 -8.81
N LEU A 47 -5.47 1.39 -8.18
CA LEU A 47 -6.80 1.46 -8.80
C LEU A 47 -7.44 2.81 -8.46
N LEU A 48 -8.22 3.35 -9.38
CA LEU A 48 -9.02 4.56 -9.19
C LEU A 48 -10.50 4.20 -9.16
N PRO A 49 -11.31 4.86 -8.32
CA PRO A 49 -12.76 4.67 -8.36
C PRO A 49 -13.32 5.27 -9.64
N ALA A 50 -14.22 4.56 -10.30
CA ALA A 50 -14.92 5.08 -11.47
C ALA A 50 -15.87 6.22 -11.06
N PRO A 51 -15.88 7.37 -11.77
CA PRO A 51 -16.69 8.54 -11.40
C PRO A 51 -18.20 8.28 -11.35
N HIS A 52 -18.68 7.33 -12.16
CA HIS A 52 -20.12 7.09 -12.39
C HIS A 52 -20.55 5.65 -12.10
N GLY A 53 -19.78 4.89 -11.34
CA GLY A 53 -20.12 3.50 -11.04
C GLY A 53 -19.35 2.98 -9.83
N GLY A 54 -19.78 1.82 -9.32
CA GLY A 54 -19.08 1.14 -8.23
C GLY A 54 -17.83 0.36 -8.66
N ASN A 55 -17.31 0.64 -9.84
CA ASN A 55 -16.20 -0.09 -10.43
C ASN A 55 -14.86 0.59 -10.16
N TRP A 56 -13.79 -0.20 -10.27
CA TRP A 56 -12.42 0.29 -10.19
C TRP A 56 -11.79 0.38 -11.56
N ILE A 57 -11.06 1.44 -11.81
CA ILE A 57 -10.31 1.67 -13.04
C ILE A 57 -8.84 1.34 -12.76
N PRO A 58 -8.20 0.47 -13.55
CA PRO A 58 -6.77 0.24 -13.46
C PRO A 58 -5.99 1.53 -13.67
N ASN A 59 -5.07 1.82 -12.73
CA ASN A 59 -4.15 2.95 -12.85
C ASN A 59 -2.72 2.44 -12.99
N ARG A 60 -2.13 1.95 -11.91
CA ARG A 60 -0.76 1.42 -11.90
C ARG A 60 -0.70 -0.09 -12.03
N VAL A 61 -1.82 -0.76 -11.83
CA VAL A 61 -1.89 -2.22 -11.83
C VAL A 61 -2.88 -2.67 -12.88
N SER A 62 -2.47 -3.57 -13.75
CA SER A 62 -3.37 -4.37 -14.56
C SER A 62 -3.59 -5.71 -13.89
N VAL A 63 -4.84 -6.13 -13.85
CA VAL A 63 -5.24 -7.41 -13.27
C VAL A 63 -5.60 -8.34 -14.41
N ASN A 64 -5.00 -9.52 -14.42
CA ASN A 64 -5.49 -10.60 -15.25
C ASN A 64 -6.24 -11.58 -14.33
N PRO A 65 -7.55 -11.46 -14.21
CA PRO A 65 -8.33 -12.42 -13.45
C PRO A 65 -8.25 -13.74 -14.18
N LYS A 66 -7.52 -14.71 -13.64
CA LYS A 66 -7.80 -16.09 -14.03
C LYS A 66 -9.21 -16.39 -13.53
N PRO A 67 -10.10 -16.90 -14.39
CA PRO A 67 -11.36 -17.44 -13.93
C PRO A 67 -11.03 -18.51 -12.88
N VAL A 68 -11.40 -18.26 -11.65
CA VAL A 68 -10.98 -19.10 -10.54
C VAL A 68 -11.82 -20.34 -10.53
N ALA A 69 -11.21 -21.44 -10.87
CA ALA A 69 -11.67 -22.73 -10.37
C ALA A 69 -11.66 -22.67 -8.82
N VAL A 70 -12.67 -23.24 -8.19
CA VAL A 70 -12.78 -23.34 -6.74
C VAL A 70 -11.52 -24.02 -6.22
N ALA A 71 -10.82 -23.36 -5.31
CA ALA A 71 -9.59 -23.82 -4.69
C ALA A 71 -8.34 -23.86 -5.59
N VAL A 72 -7.45 -22.88 -5.38
CA VAL A 72 -6.16 -22.78 -6.08
C VAL A 72 -5.04 -23.27 -5.18
N ALA A 73 -4.25 -24.23 -5.65
CA ALA A 73 -3.06 -24.66 -4.92
C ALA A 73 -2.03 -23.53 -4.86
N ILE A 74 -1.58 -23.20 -3.65
CA ILE A 74 -0.53 -22.21 -3.46
C ILE A 74 0.82 -22.90 -3.74
N PRO A 75 1.68 -22.32 -4.60
CA PRO A 75 3.02 -22.86 -4.81
C PRO A 75 3.81 -22.92 -3.49
N LYS A 76 4.59 -23.97 -3.30
CA LYS A 76 5.39 -24.16 -2.08
C LYS A 76 6.40 -23.05 -1.81
N ASP A 77 6.83 -22.35 -2.84
CA ASP A 77 7.77 -21.23 -2.84
C ASP A 77 7.08 -19.85 -2.82
N ALA A 78 5.74 -19.79 -2.79
CA ALA A 78 5.04 -18.58 -2.44
C ALA A 78 5.36 -18.19 -0.99
N VAL A 79 5.47 -16.91 -0.72
CA VAL A 79 5.85 -16.39 0.60
C VAL A 79 4.71 -15.64 1.27
N ARG A 80 4.77 -15.60 2.60
CA ARG A 80 3.87 -14.83 3.44
C ARG A 80 4.66 -14.18 4.57
N PRO A 81 4.36 -12.94 4.97
CA PRO A 81 5.01 -12.33 6.12
C PRO A 81 4.60 -13.06 7.41
N GLU A 82 5.59 -13.29 8.27
CA GLU A 82 5.39 -13.89 9.58
C GLU A 82 4.79 -12.86 10.55
N PRO A 83 3.78 -13.24 11.35
CA PRO A 83 3.20 -12.35 12.35
C PRO A 83 4.25 -11.82 13.35
N GLY A 84 4.23 -10.52 13.61
CA GLY A 84 5.12 -9.82 14.55
C GLY A 84 6.49 -9.48 14.01
N THR A 85 7.11 -10.32 13.20
CA THR A 85 8.45 -10.07 12.62
C THR A 85 8.38 -9.46 11.22
N GLY A 86 7.35 -9.81 10.45
CA GLY A 86 7.23 -9.45 9.04
C GLY A 86 8.21 -10.20 8.13
N LEU A 87 9.00 -11.16 8.65
CA LEU A 87 9.92 -11.96 7.84
C LEU A 87 9.16 -12.78 6.81
N LEU A 88 9.64 -12.78 5.58
CA LEU A 88 9.02 -13.56 4.51
C LEU A 88 9.35 -15.05 4.68
N ARG A 89 8.32 -15.86 4.87
CA ARG A 89 8.45 -17.31 5.02
C ARG A 89 7.73 -18.02 3.88
N PRO A 90 8.31 -19.11 3.34
CA PRO A 90 7.60 -19.95 2.39
C PRO A 90 6.28 -20.46 3.00
N VAL A 91 5.22 -20.42 2.20
CA VAL A 91 3.90 -20.90 2.63
C VAL A 91 3.91 -22.43 2.85
N GLY A 92 4.78 -23.14 2.13
CA GLY A 92 4.87 -24.59 2.18
C GLY A 92 3.88 -25.29 1.24
N GLY A 93 4.02 -26.61 1.13
CA GLY A 93 3.17 -27.41 0.25
C GLY A 93 1.79 -27.72 0.83
N GLY A 94 0.83 -28.05 -0.05
CA GLY A 94 -0.50 -28.56 0.34
C GLY A 94 -1.49 -27.47 0.78
N ARG A 95 -1.13 -26.20 0.75
CA ARG A 95 -2.06 -25.10 1.05
C ARG A 95 -2.89 -24.71 -0.17
N ILE A 96 -4.14 -24.38 0.10
CA ILE A 96 -5.14 -24.03 -0.91
C ILE A 96 -5.65 -22.62 -0.59
N ALA A 97 -5.69 -21.75 -1.61
CA ALA A 97 -6.32 -20.44 -1.56
C ALA A 97 -7.72 -20.50 -2.20
N GLN A 98 -8.61 -19.63 -1.79
CA GLN A 98 -9.93 -19.50 -2.40
C GLN A 98 -9.87 -18.70 -3.71
N GLN A 99 -8.88 -17.83 -3.87
CA GLN A 99 -8.74 -16.99 -5.05
C GLN A 99 -7.27 -16.66 -5.32
N GLN A 100 -6.92 -16.54 -6.60
CA GLN A 100 -5.63 -16.06 -7.07
C GLN A 100 -5.84 -14.89 -8.01
N PHE A 101 -5.08 -13.83 -7.81
CA PHE A 101 -4.97 -12.73 -8.76
C PHE A 101 -3.55 -12.66 -9.31
N ARG A 102 -3.44 -12.43 -10.59
CA ARG A 102 -2.17 -12.09 -11.22
C ARG A 102 -2.17 -10.61 -11.56
N TYR A 103 -1.25 -9.89 -10.96
CA TYR A 103 -1.05 -8.47 -11.15
C TYR A 103 0.20 -8.22 -11.98
N SER A 104 0.07 -7.34 -12.97
CA SER A 104 1.20 -6.71 -13.64
C SER A 104 1.29 -5.27 -13.15
N VAL A 105 2.37 -4.94 -12.44
CA VAL A 105 2.52 -3.64 -11.76
C VAL A 105 3.42 -2.74 -12.58
N ARG A 106 2.91 -1.61 -13.04
CA ARG A 106 3.68 -0.63 -13.81
C ARG A 106 4.53 0.22 -12.87
N LEU A 107 5.82 -0.05 -12.80
CA LEU A 107 6.77 0.71 -12.02
C LEU A 107 7.13 2.04 -12.71
N SER A 108 7.39 3.07 -11.91
CA SER A 108 7.84 4.38 -12.37
C SER A 108 8.88 4.93 -11.38
N ALA A 109 9.27 6.17 -11.53
CA ALA A 109 10.04 6.86 -10.50
C ALA A 109 9.10 7.59 -9.53
N PHE A 110 9.47 7.63 -8.26
CA PHE A 110 8.86 8.55 -7.30
C PHE A 110 9.31 10.00 -7.59
N HIS A 111 8.62 10.98 -7.04
CA HIS A 111 8.92 12.41 -7.27
C HIS A 111 10.35 12.82 -6.89
N HIS A 112 11.01 12.11 -6.01
CA HIS A 112 12.41 12.34 -5.62
C HIS A 112 13.42 11.58 -6.49
N GLY A 113 12.98 10.96 -7.60
CA GLY A 113 13.82 10.35 -8.62
C GLY A 113 14.20 8.88 -8.37
N ILE A 114 13.92 8.31 -7.20
CA ILE A 114 14.16 6.88 -6.95
C ILE A 114 13.11 6.05 -7.71
N HIS A 115 13.59 5.05 -8.44
CA HIS A 115 12.71 4.14 -9.16
C HIS A 115 12.03 3.16 -8.20
N THR A 116 10.72 2.98 -8.40
CA THR A 116 9.97 1.95 -7.69
C THR A 116 10.51 0.56 -8.01
N GLY A 117 10.50 -0.30 -7.01
CA GLY A 117 10.99 -1.68 -7.11
C GLY A 117 10.00 -2.71 -6.56
N VAL A 118 10.40 -3.96 -6.60
CA VAL A 118 9.62 -5.06 -6.01
C VAL A 118 9.43 -4.85 -4.50
N ALA A 119 10.42 -4.28 -3.83
CA ALA A 119 10.35 -3.99 -2.40
C ALA A 119 9.18 -3.06 -2.06
N ASP A 120 8.93 -2.02 -2.88
CA ASP A 120 7.80 -1.10 -2.68
C ASP A 120 6.44 -1.80 -2.77
N ILE A 121 6.35 -2.82 -3.61
CA ILE A 121 5.12 -3.61 -3.80
C ILE A 121 4.85 -4.49 -2.58
N ILE A 122 5.91 -5.07 -2.01
CA ILE A 122 5.81 -6.11 -0.98
C ILE A 122 5.77 -5.53 0.42
N TYR A 123 6.45 -4.41 0.65
CA TYR A 123 6.64 -3.87 1.99
C TYR A 123 5.36 -3.53 2.75
N PRO A 124 4.26 -3.07 2.12
CA PRO A 124 2.98 -2.90 2.81
C PRO A 124 2.45 -4.17 3.46
N TYR A 125 2.65 -5.33 2.84
CA TYR A 125 2.29 -6.62 3.45
C TYR A 125 3.17 -6.94 4.66
N ILE A 126 4.49 -6.70 4.54
CA ILE A 126 5.44 -6.86 5.64
C ILE A 126 5.03 -5.97 6.82
N PHE A 127 4.75 -4.70 6.55
CA PHE A 127 4.31 -3.73 7.55
C PHE A 127 3.02 -4.18 8.27
N ALA A 128 2.01 -4.62 7.51
CA ALA A 128 0.75 -5.09 8.06
C ALA A 128 0.92 -6.23 9.06
N PHE A 129 1.80 -7.19 8.76
CA PHE A 129 2.05 -8.33 9.63
C PHE A 129 2.99 -8.01 10.81
N ARG A 130 3.90 -7.05 10.63
CA ARG A 130 4.83 -6.64 11.69
C ARG A 130 4.15 -5.82 12.78
N TRP A 131 3.31 -4.86 12.39
CA TRP A 131 2.70 -3.89 13.30
C TRP A 131 1.25 -4.17 13.65
N GLY A 132 0.58 -5.00 12.87
CA GLY A 132 -0.84 -5.27 13.03
C GLY A 132 -1.18 -6.46 13.93
N ILE A 133 -0.21 -7.28 14.32
CA ILE A 133 -0.44 -8.45 15.15
C ILE A 133 0.77 -8.72 16.05
N GLN A 134 0.52 -9.09 17.29
CA GLN A 134 1.56 -9.60 18.17
C GLN A 134 1.90 -11.04 17.78
N GLY A 135 3.19 -11.36 17.78
CA GLY A 135 3.70 -12.70 17.50
C GLY A 135 5.00 -12.94 18.24
N PRO A 136 5.47 -14.18 18.28
CA PRO A 136 6.79 -14.50 18.82
C PRO A 136 7.87 -13.68 18.11
N GLY A 137 8.75 -13.02 18.85
CA GLY A 137 9.82 -12.19 18.27
C GLY A 137 9.34 -10.84 17.72
N ALA A 138 8.13 -10.38 18.06
CA ALA A 138 7.62 -9.09 17.63
C ALA A 138 8.62 -7.98 17.99
N SER A 139 9.15 -7.31 16.97
CA SER A 139 10.10 -6.20 17.13
C SER A 139 9.43 -4.83 17.28
N GLY A 140 8.12 -4.80 17.09
CA GLY A 140 7.30 -3.59 17.17
C GLY A 140 6.22 -3.69 18.25
N ALA A 141 5.90 -2.55 18.87
CA ALA A 141 4.73 -2.46 19.73
C ALA A 141 3.48 -2.48 18.86
N LEU A 142 2.50 -3.32 19.19
CA LEU A 142 1.20 -3.32 18.55
C LEU A 142 0.57 -1.92 18.61
N ASP A 143 0.27 -1.33 17.49
CA ASP A 143 -0.56 -0.12 17.40
C ASP A 143 -2.00 -0.54 17.06
N PRO A 144 -2.99 -0.29 17.94
CA PRO A 144 -4.36 -0.71 17.69
C PRO A 144 -4.99 -0.12 16.44
N SER A 145 -4.54 1.07 16.03
CA SER A 145 -5.02 1.72 14.80
C SER A 145 -4.48 1.03 13.56
N VAL A 146 -3.17 0.74 13.55
CA VAL A 146 -2.54 -0.05 12.48
C VAL A 146 -3.12 -1.47 12.45
N ALA A 147 -3.32 -2.08 13.61
CA ALA A 147 -3.94 -3.39 13.71
C ALA A 147 -5.33 -3.43 13.07
N ARG A 148 -6.12 -2.38 13.28
CA ARG A 148 -7.47 -2.28 12.71
C ARG A 148 -7.43 -2.02 11.21
N SER A 149 -6.64 -1.05 10.76
CA SER A 149 -6.56 -0.66 9.34
C SER A 149 -5.96 -1.76 8.45
N THR A 150 -5.16 -2.66 9.00
CA THR A 150 -4.52 -3.75 8.25
C THR A 150 -5.13 -5.13 8.51
N ALA A 151 -6.26 -5.20 9.23
CA ALA A 151 -6.86 -6.47 9.65
C ALA A 151 -7.21 -7.37 8.46
N LEU A 152 -7.87 -6.83 7.44
CA LEU A 152 -8.28 -7.58 6.26
C LEU A 152 -7.10 -8.13 5.46
N VAL A 153 -6.02 -7.36 5.31
CA VAL A 153 -4.79 -7.84 4.65
C VAL A 153 -4.25 -9.08 5.36
N ARG A 154 -4.20 -9.05 6.68
CA ARG A 154 -3.66 -10.17 7.46
C ARG A 154 -4.55 -11.40 7.46
N GLU A 155 -5.86 -11.19 7.46
CA GLU A 155 -6.85 -12.26 7.42
C GLU A 155 -6.90 -12.94 6.06
N TRP A 156 -6.91 -12.15 4.98
CA TRP A 156 -7.18 -12.65 3.64
C TRP A 156 -5.94 -13.08 2.88
N LEU A 157 -4.77 -12.51 3.16
CA LEU A 157 -3.55 -12.88 2.47
C LEU A 157 -3.10 -14.31 2.84
N ALA A 158 -3.22 -15.22 1.91
CA ALA A 158 -2.69 -16.57 2.03
C ALA A 158 -1.21 -16.65 1.65
N GLY A 159 -0.79 -15.82 0.70
CA GLY A 159 0.58 -15.71 0.24
C GLY A 159 0.68 -14.93 -1.06
N PHE A 160 1.89 -14.65 -1.49
CA PHE A 160 2.18 -14.03 -2.79
C PHE A 160 3.47 -14.60 -3.38
N LYS A 161 3.62 -14.44 -4.69
CA LYS A 161 4.83 -14.85 -5.42
C LYS A 161 5.13 -13.84 -6.52
N VAL A 162 6.35 -13.32 -6.53
CA VAL A 162 6.87 -12.58 -7.68
C VAL A 162 7.26 -13.59 -8.75
N ILE A 163 6.58 -13.55 -9.88
CA ILE A 163 6.77 -14.53 -10.96
C ILE A 163 7.96 -14.14 -11.83
N ARG A 164 8.01 -12.88 -12.23
CA ARG A 164 9.07 -12.29 -13.05
C ARG A 164 8.99 -10.77 -13.04
N VAL A 165 10.03 -10.13 -13.53
CA VAL A 165 10.04 -8.69 -13.83
C VAL A 165 10.25 -8.56 -15.33
N GLU A 166 9.26 -8.02 -16.02
CA GLU A 166 9.32 -7.75 -17.46
C GLU A 166 9.81 -6.34 -17.70
N GLU A 167 10.57 -6.14 -18.76
CA GLU A 167 10.84 -4.81 -19.28
C GLU A 167 9.88 -4.55 -20.44
N GLN A 168 9.09 -3.50 -20.32
CA GLN A 168 8.16 -3.08 -21.35
C GLN A 168 8.64 -1.78 -21.98
N VAL A 169 8.67 -1.75 -23.32
CA VAL A 169 9.00 -0.56 -24.09
C VAL A 169 7.72 -0.02 -24.71
N MET A 170 7.37 1.20 -24.36
CA MET A 170 6.29 1.94 -25.02
C MET A 170 6.87 2.93 -26.02
N ASN A 171 6.41 2.84 -27.26
CA ASN A 171 6.76 3.76 -28.32
C ASN A 171 5.64 4.81 -28.47
N TYR A 172 5.97 6.06 -28.28
CA TYR A 172 5.07 7.19 -28.52
C TYR A 172 5.55 7.96 -29.76
N GLY A 173 5.11 7.51 -30.96
CA GLY A 173 5.60 8.06 -32.22
C GLY A 173 6.99 7.52 -32.62
N ALA A 174 7.62 8.19 -33.59
CA ALA A 174 8.87 7.69 -34.17
C ALA A 174 10.09 7.80 -33.24
N ASP A 175 10.12 8.81 -32.37
CA ASP A 175 11.34 9.20 -31.65
C ASP A 175 11.26 9.08 -30.13
N LEU A 176 10.08 8.77 -29.56
CA LEU A 176 9.91 8.75 -28.11
C LEU A 176 9.65 7.32 -27.63
N LYS A 177 10.66 6.74 -26.96
CA LYS A 177 10.59 5.41 -26.37
C LYS A 177 10.75 5.52 -24.86
N PHE A 178 9.81 4.93 -24.11
CA PHE A 178 9.94 4.77 -22.67
C PHE A 178 10.06 3.29 -22.34
N SER A 179 11.07 2.92 -21.57
CA SER A 179 11.13 1.60 -20.97
C SER A 179 10.74 1.68 -19.50
N TYR A 180 9.97 0.72 -19.03
CA TYR A 180 9.63 0.57 -17.63
C TYR A 180 9.57 -0.89 -17.23
N ARG A 181 9.93 -1.12 -15.97
CA ARG A 181 9.89 -2.47 -15.40
C ARG A 181 8.47 -2.79 -14.93
N THR A 182 8.04 -3.99 -15.20
CA THR A 182 6.71 -4.49 -14.86
C THR A 182 6.83 -5.82 -14.13
N PRO A 183 6.90 -5.80 -12.78
CA PRO A 183 6.78 -7.02 -12.00
C PRO A 183 5.42 -7.68 -12.21
N VAL A 184 5.45 -8.99 -12.38
CA VAL A 184 4.27 -9.85 -12.39
C VAL A 184 4.20 -10.57 -11.07
N VAL A 185 3.12 -10.35 -10.33
CA VAL A 185 2.94 -10.88 -8.98
C VAL A 185 1.65 -11.66 -8.87
N ASP A 186 1.74 -12.89 -8.40
CA ASP A 186 0.58 -13.68 -8.01
C ASP A 186 0.27 -13.46 -6.53
N VAL A 187 -0.97 -13.10 -6.24
CA VAL A 187 -1.48 -12.94 -4.86
C VAL A 187 -2.55 -13.98 -4.62
N TYR A 188 -2.40 -14.72 -3.54
CA TYR A 188 -3.29 -15.80 -3.12
C TYR A 188 -4.09 -15.34 -1.91
N LEU A 189 -5.41 -15.48 -1.96
CA LEU A 189 -6.33 -15.03 -0.92
C LEU A 189 -7.13 -16.18 -0.32
N ASN A 190 -7.33 -16.14 0.99
CA ASN A 190 -8.20 -17.04 1.73
C ASN A 190 -9.69 -16.67 1.62
N HIS A 191 -9.98 -15.61 0.88
CA HIS A 191 -11.33 -15.07 0.72
C HIS A 191 -11.61 -14.84 -0.76
N ARG A 192 -12.88 -14.94 -1.15
CA ARG A 192 -13.33 -14.55 -2.48
C ARG A 192 -13.70 -13.08 -2.46
N LEU A 193 -12.92 -12.28 -3.13
CA LEU A 193 -13.34 -10.94 -3.48
C LEU A 193 -14.40 -11.08 -4.58
N SER A 194 -15.53 -10.41 -4.43
CA SER A 194 -16.41 -10.18 -5.56
C SER A 194 -15.61 -9.43 -6.61
N ASP A 195 -15.53 -9.98 -7.81
CA ASP A 195 -14.74 -9.42 -8.89
C ASP A 195 -15.10 -7.93 -9.08
N PRO A 196 -14.16 -7.02 -8.87
CA PRO A 196 -14.40 -5.59 -9.11
C PRO A 196 -14.80 -5.33 -10.56
N TRP A 197 -14.49 -6.26 -11.49
CA TRP A 197 -14.76 -6.19 -12.92
C TRP A 197 -16.10 -6.85 -13.32
N GLU A 198 -16.57 -7.88 -12.60
CA GLU A 198 -17.87 -8.51 -12.83
C GLU A 198 -19.03 -7.66 -12.33
N ARG A 199 -18.83 -6.84 -11.31
CA ARG A 199 -19.87 -5.92 -10.81
C ARG A 199 -20.35 -4.94 -11.88
N SER A 200 -19.56 -4.68 -12.91
CA SER A 200 -19.98 -3.84 -14.04
C SER A 200 -21.07 -4.45 -14.91
N ARG A 201 -21.28 -5.76 -14.82
CA ARG A 201 -22.21 -6.48 -15.70
C ARG A 201 -23.57 -6.77 -15.11
N THR A 202 -23.72 -6.82 -13.78
CA THR A 202 -24.92 -7.39 -13.18
C THR A 202 -25.64 -6.56 -12.14
N ASP A 203 -25.03 -5.53 -11.54
CA ASP A 203 -25.69 -4.81 -10.44
C ASP A 203 -25.61 -3.30 -10.57
N GLN A 204 -26.67 -2.70 -11.12
CA GLN A 204 -26.86 -1.24 -11.23
C GLN A 204 -27.38 -0.60 -9.92
N ARG A 205 -27.29 -1.27 -8.79
CA ARG A 205 -27.77 -0.70 -7.52
C ARG A 205 -26.66 0.04 -6.81
N PRO A 206 -26.82 1.35 -6.49
CA PRO A 206 -25.90 2.04 -5.62
C PRO A 206 -25.98 1.40 -4.23
N ARG A 207 -24.91 0.72 -3.81
CA ARG A 207 -24.82 0.28 -2.42
C ARG A 207 -24.66 1.51 -1.54
N SER A 208 -25.56 1.64 -0.56
CA SER A 208 -25.48 2.66 0.48
C SER A 208 -24.12 2.60 1.16
N LEU A 209 -23.54 3.77 1.42
CA LEU A 209 -22.37 3.96 2.27
C LEU A 209 -22.72 3.43 3.67
N ASN A 210 -22.47 2.16 3.90
CA ASN A 210 -22.73 1.56 5.21
C ASN A 210 -21.49 1.75 6.09
N PRO A 211 -21.58 2.44 7.23
CA PRO A 211 -20.47 2.71 8.11
C PRO A 211 -20.01 1.48 8.94
N ASN A 212 -20.51 0.29 8.65
CA ASN A 212 -20.13 -0.91 9.37
C ASN A 212 -18.77 -1.44 8.86
N PRO A 213 -17.71 -1.47 9.67
CA PRO A 213 -16.37 -1.91 9.24
C PRO A 213 -16.26 -3.42 8.89
N ARG A 214 -17.34 -4.17 9.03
CA ARG A 214 -17.45 -5.57 8.56
C ARG A 214 -18.16 -5.71 7.21
N SER A 215 -18.57 -4.62 6.61
CA SER A 215 -19.24 -4.65 5.31
C SER A 215 -18.26 -4.19 4.25
N ASN A 216 -17.91 -5.06 3.34
CA ASN A 216 -17.39 -4.86 1.97
C ASN A 216 -17.23 -3.38 1.56
N ASP A 217 -16.39 -2.61 2.26
CA ASP A 217 -16.02 -1.28 1.80
C ASP A 217 -15.10 -1.48 0.58
N PRO A 218 -15.51 -1.06 -0.62
CA PRO A 218 -14.69 -1.20 -1.83
C PRO A 218 -13.29 -0.60 -1.68
N TRP A 219 -13.12 0.39 -0.81
CA TRP A 219 -11.84 1.02 -0.53
C TRP A 219 -10.91 0.10 0.27
N GLU A 220 -11.44 -0.64 1.23
CA GLU A 220 -10.67 -1.62 1.99
C GLU A 220 -10.32 -2.81 1.11
N GLU A 221 -11.26 -3.32 0.29
CA GLU A 221 -10.99 -4.40 -0.67
C GLU A 221 -9.90 -4.01 -1.68
N ALA A 222 -9.93 -2.79 -2.21
CA ALA A 222 -8.93 -2.30 -3.16
C ALA A 222 -7.54 -2.15 -2.55
N SER A 223 -7.43 -1.92 -1.24
CA SER A 223 -6.15 -1.82 -0.54
C SER A 223 -5.48 -3.16 -0.25
N ILE A 224 -6.24 -4.27 -0.33
CA ILE A 224 -5.76 -5.61 0.07
C ILE A 224 -5.10 -6.33 -1.09
N ALA A 225 -5.72 -6.28 -2.26
CA ALA A 225 -5.35 -7.17 -3.35
C ALA A 225 -4.24 -6.60 -4.24
N PRO A 226 -4.27 -5.38 -4.75
CA PRO A 226 -3.19 -4.89 -5.59
C PRO A 226 -1.91 -4.69 -4.77
N PRO A 227 -0.83 -5.36 -5.12
CA PRO A 227 0.46 -5.16 -4.48
C PRO A 227 1.06 -3.83 -4.96
N TRP A 228 0.61 -2.73 -4.38
CA TRP A 228 1.09 -1.40 -4.72
C TRP A 228 1.17 -0.51 -3.49
N SER A 229 2.30 0.14 -3.31
CA SER A 229 2.49 1.18 -2.31
C SER A 229 2.56 2.54 -2.97
N THR A 230 1.84 3.50 -2.43
CA THR A 230 1.94 4.91 -2.79
C THR A 230 3.14 5.60 -2.11
N LEU A 231 3.86 4.87 -1.26
CA LEU A 231 5.07 5.33 -0.58
C LEU A 231 6.25 4.44 -0.92
N PRO A 232 7.46 5.02 -1.04
CA PRO A 232 8.69 4.24 -1.05
C PRO A 232 8.81 3.37 0.22
N TRP A 233 9.29 2.16 0.09
CA TRP A 233 9.51 1.27 1.24
C TRP A 233 10.45 1.90 2.27
N GLU A 234 11.42 2.69 1.84
CA GLU A 234 12.35 3.41 2.72
C GLU A 234 11.63 4.40 3.64
N VAL A 235 10.58 5.08 3.13
CA VAL A 235 9.78 6.01 3.93
C VAL A 235 8.96 5.25 4.97
N ILE A 236 8.41 4.09 4.62
CA ILE A 236 7.70 3.23 5.59
C ILE A 236 8.66 2.78 6.69
N VAL A 237 9.87 2.31 6.31
CA VAL A 237 10.92 1.91 7.24
C VAL A 237 11.34 3.05 8.16
N LEU A 238 11.53 4.25 7.60
CA LEU A 238 11.86 5.44 8.39
C LEU A 238 10.83 5.72 9.47
N MET A 239 9.54 5.59 9.12
CA MET A 239 8.45 5.76 10.08
C MET A 239 8.42 4.65 11.13
N GLU A 240 8.65 3.39 10.74
CA GLU A 240 8.77 2.26 11.67
C GLU A 240 9.89 2.49 12.68
N GLU A 241 11.08 2.90 12.20
CA GLU A 241 12.23 3.18 13.06
C GLU A 241 11.99 4.38 13.97
N ALA A 242 11.31 5.42 13.51
CA ALA A 242 10.94 6.56 14.33
C ALA A 242 10.00 6.14 15.49
N VAL A 243 9.02 5.28 15.20
CA VAL A 243 8.10 4.78 16.23
C VAL A 243 8.80 3.82 17.18
N ARG A 244 9.69 2.96 16.68
CA ARG A 244 10.48 2.03 17.49
C ARG A 244 11.45 2.72 18.45
N ARG A 245 12.09 3.80 17.96
CA ARG A 245 13.01 4.65 18.77
C ARG A 245 12.29 5.67 19.66
N GLY A 246 10.94 5.66 19.69
CA GLY A 246 10.16 6.56 20.54
C GLY A 246 10.17 8.02 20.10
N ILE A 247 10.47 8.30 18.84
CA ILE A 247 10.45 9.65 18.28
C ILE A 247 9.01 10.11 18.04
N ALA A 248 8.13 9.19 17.61
CA ALA A 248 6.73 9.45 17.33
C ALA A 248 5.89 8.18 17.51
N ALA A 249 4.57 8.27 17.28
CA ALA A 249 3.66 7.13 17.21
C ALA A 249 2.78 7.19 15.95
N PHE A 250 2.33 6.04 15.44
CA PHE A 250 1.49 5.99 14.25
C PHE A 250 0.09 6.55 14.47
N SER A 251 -0.46 6.39 15.67
CA SER A 251 -1.81 6.83 15.99
C SER A 251 -1.82 7.83 17.15
N ASP A 252 -2.87 8.67 17.20
CA ASP A 252 -3.08 9.65 18.25
C ASP A 252 -3.20 8.97 19.65
N GLY A 253 -3.89 7.83 19.71
CA GLY A 253 -4.03 7.06 20.95
C GLY A 253 -2.69 6.58 21.50
N GLU A 254 -1.82 6.04 20.65
CA GLU A 254 -0.48 5.62 21.03
C GLU A 254 0.44 6.81 21.33
N ALA A 255 0.30 7.91 20.60
CA ALA A 255 1.04 9.15 20.86
C ALA A 255 0.78 9.64 22.29
N ARG A 256 -0.48 9.74 22.68
CA ARG A 256 -0.88 10.12 24.05
C ARG A 256 -0.40 9.12 25.10
N ARG A 257 -0.59 7.83 24.85
CA ARG A 257 -0.17 6.77 25.78
C ARG A 257 1.32 6.78 26.06
N ARG A 258 2.14 7.06 25.03
CA ARG A 258 3.60 7.04 25.09
C ARG A 258 4.22 8.40 25.44
N GLY A 259 3.43 9.48 25.43
CA GLY A 259 3.94 10.84 25.64
C GLY A 259 4.87 11.33 24.53
N VAL A 260 4.62 10.88 23.29
CA VAL A 260 5.41 11.24 22.10
C VAL A 260 4.52 11.94 21.07
N PRO A 261 5.09 12.70 20.11
CA PRO A 261 4.31 13.28 19.04
C PRO A 261 3.57 12.23 18.22
N TRP A 262 2.40 12.59 17.73
CA TRP A 262 1.75 11.86 16.66
C TRP A 262 2.52 12.09 15.36
N LEU A 263 2.90 11.03 14.65
CA LEU A 263 3.67 11.11 13.42
C LEU A 263 2.92 11.93 12.36
N ASP A 264 3.44 13.11 12.04
CA ASP A 264 2.91 14.02 11.03
C ASP A 264 4.04 14.49 10.12
N LEU A 265 4.00 14.11 8.84
CA LEU A 265 5.06 14.42 7.88
C LEU A 265 5.04 15.87 7.38
N VAL A 266 3.93 16.60 7.57
CA VAL A 266 3.73 17.90 6.92
C VAL A 266 3.62 19.04 7.93
N ARG A 267 2.90 18.86 9.02
CA ARG A 267 2.56 19.95 9.93
C ARG A 267 3.50 20.11 11.11
N ASP A 268 4.09 19.02 11.56
CA ASP A 268 5.02 19.02 12.69
C ASP A 268 6.47 19.14 12.20
N LYS A 269 6.97 20.38 12.19
CA LYS A 269 8.34 20.70 11.76
C LYS A 269 9.40 20.03 12.65
N GLU A 270 9.12 19.87 13.95
CA GLU A 270 10.08 19.30 14.87
C GLU A 270 10.22 17.78 14.67
N THR A 271 9.11 17.09 14.53
CA THR A 271 9.12 15.68 14.12
C THR A 271 9.80 15.54 12.75
N GLY A 272 9.53 16.44 11.81
CA GLY A 272 10.20 16.45 10.50
C GLY A 272 11.73 16.53 10.59
N LYS A 273 12.27 17.40 11.45
CA LYS A 273 13.72 17.50 11.68
C LYS A 273 14.29 16.21 12.26
N ARG A 274 13.62 15.62 13.26
CA ARG A 274 14.05 14.35 13.86
C ARG A 274 14.06 13.21 12.85
N LEU A 275 13.05 13.16 11.98
CA LEU A 275 12.99 12.19 10.89
C LEU A 275 14.13 12.39 9.90
N ALA A 276 14.50 13.63 9.56
CA ALA A 276 15.63 13.91 8.68
C ALA A 276 16.96 13.41 9.26
N VAL A 277 17.19 13.65 10.54
CA VAL A 277 18.39 13.14 11.26
C VAL A 277 18.39 11.61 11.28
N LEU A 278 17.25 10.99 11.56
CA LEU A 278 17.12 9.54 11.55
C LEU A 278 17.37 8.96 10.14
N ALA A 279 16.81 9.57 9.11
CA ALA A 279 17.01 9.14 7.73
C ALA A 279 18.48 9.16 7.33
N GLU A 280 19.22 10.20 7.72
CA GLU A 280 20.66 10.28 7.47
C GLU A 280 21.43 9.20 8.24
N SER A 281 21.09 8.94 9.51
CA SER A 281 21.67 7.83 10.28
C SER A 281 21.47 6.49 9.57
N LEU A 282 20.22 6.18 9.17
CA LEU A 282 19.91 4.94 8.48
C LEU A 282 20.62 4.82 7.12
N ARG A 283 20.78 5.94 6.41
CA ARG A 283 21.54 5.99 5.16
C ARG A 283 23.01 5.67 5.37
N LEU A 284 23.65 6.27 6.37
CA LEU A 284 25.05 6.02 6.71
C LEU A 284 25.30 4.58 7.17
N GLU A 285 24.33 4.00 7.89
CA GLU A 285 24.37 2.61 8.33
C GLU A 285 24.07 1.62 7.19
N ALA A 286 23.72 2.09 5.99
CA ALA A 286 23.20 1.28 4.87
C ALA A 286 22.07 0.33 5.35
N TYR A 287 21.22 0.84 6.22
CA TYR A 287 20.18 0.05 6.89
C TYR A 287 19.23 -0.62 5.89
N ARG A 288 19.06 -1.91 6.05
CA ARG A 288 18.11 -2.69 5.28
C ARG A 288 17.35 -3.64 6.23
N PRO A 289 16.02 -3.60 6.24
CA PRO A 289 15.21 -4.51 7.04
C PRO A 289 15.49 -5.98 6.70
N ASP A 290 15.57 -6.84 7.72
CA ASP A 290 15.79 -8.28 7.55
C ASP A 290 14.72 -8.93 6.64
N ALA A 291 13.50 -8.40 6.67
CA ALA A 291 12.40 -8.87 5.84
C ALA A 291 12.62 -8.68 4.32
N LEU A 292 13.53 -7.80 3.92
CA LEU A 292 13.91 -7.58 2.52
C LEU A 292 15.20 -8.32 2.11
N LYS A 293 15.89 -8.97 3.05
CA LYS A 293 17.07 -9.77 2.72
C LYS A 293 16.67 -10.94 1.82
N GLY A 294 17.27 -11.00 0.64
CA GLY A 294 16.97 -12.04 -0.37
C GLY A 294 15.93 -11.66 -1.43
N LEU A 295 15.39 -10.44 -1.40
CA LEU A 295 14.48 -9.93 -2.43
C LEU A 295 15.14 -8.95 -3.40
N VAL A 296 16.34 -8.50 -3.11
CA VAL A 296 17.12 -7.52 -3.90
C VAL A 296 18.52 -8.05 -4.12
#